data_c4676f954f7f1003bbfc70aa93743b4b
#
_entry.id   c4676f954f7f1003bbfc70aa93743b4b
#
_cell.length_a   1.000
_cell.length_b   1.000
_cell.length_c   1.000
_cell.angle_alpha   90.00
_cell.angle_beta   90.00
_cell.angle_gamma   90.00
#
_symmetry.space_group_name_H-M   'P 1'
#
loop_
_entity.id
_entity.type
_entity.pdbx_description
1 polymer ?
#
loop_
_entity_poly.entity_id
_entity_poly.type
_entity_poly.pdbx_seq_one_letter_code
_entity_poly.pdbx_strand_id
1 'polypeptide(L)'
;MLKIWIVGRGRMGGAVEAEIAACEDLALAGASEYVPEADSIGAADVIIDFSHPNNTCAVCERAARDGTALVLGTTGLGDAHRQCIVRAAQKAPVVHSANFSTGIAIFERLLAEMRGVSHLFDIEVVEAHHRYKQDAPSGTAKLLLAAIDPENERERIYGRGGMGARGNEIGVHSIRGGTVAGEHSVLFLGEDEVLEIRHSAASRRIFARGALTAARFAAGKAPGLYSMQDVLWGGKDA
;
A
#
# COMPACT_ATOMS: atom_id res chain seq x y z
N MET A 1 -3.65 25.85 2.36
CA MET A 1 -4.17 24.69 3.10
C MET A 1 -4.75 23.74 2.08
N LEU A 2 -4.19 22.52 1.95
CA LEU A 2 -4.61 21.53 0.98
C LEU A 2 -5.94 20.89 1.43
N LYS A 3 -6.97 20.94 0.60
CA LYS A 3 -8.31 20.45 0.90
C LYS A 3 -8.46 18.99 0.47
N ILE A 4 -8.82 18.13 1.42
CA ILE A 4 -8.92 16.69 1.21
C ILE A 4 -10.36 16.22 1.35
N TRP A 5 -10.85 15.45 0.37
CA TRP A 5 -12.09 14.69 0.48
C TRP A 5 -11.78 13.22 0.75
N ILE A 6 -12.43 12.62 1.75
CA ILE A 6 -12.26 11.20 2.09
C ILE A 6 -13.44 10.40 1.54
N VAL A 7 -13.15 9.34 0.79
CA VAL A 7 -14.12 8.30 0.40
C VAL A 7 -13.83 7.04 1.21
N GLY A 8 -14.86 6.53 1.90
CA GLY A 8 -14.76 5.44 2.86
C GLY A 8 -14.66 5.94 4.30
N ARG A 9 -15.74 5.76 5.08
CA ARG A 9 -15.84 6.19 6.50
C ARG A 9 -15.50 5.08 7.51
N GLY A 10 -14.84 4.03 7.03
CA GLY A 10 -14.38 2.93 7.88
C GLY A 10 -13.17 3.32 8.75
N ARG A 11 -12.50 2.28 9.30
CA ARG A 11 -11.34 2.46 10.21
C ARG A 11 -10.19 3.28 9.62
N MET A 12 -9.94 3.17 8.31
CA MET A 12 -8.88 3.96 7.65
C MET A 12 -9.31 5.40 7.40
N GLY A 13 -10.55 5.63 6.92
CA GLY A 13 -11.08 6.98 6.74
C GLY A 13 -11.04 7.78 8.05
N GLY A 14 -11.51 7.21 9.15
CA GLY A 14 -11.41 7.85 10.46
C GLY A 14 -9.97 8.12 10.94
N ALA A 15 -9.02 7.24 10.59
CA ALA A 15 -7.60 7.49 10.89
C ALA A 15 -7.02 8.65 10.06
N VAL A 16 -7.40 8.76 8.78
CA VAL A 16 -6.99 9.87 7.90
C VAL A 16 -7.59 11.19 8.40
N GLU A 17 -8.87 11.20 8.75
CA GLU A 17 -9.56 12.37 9.31
C GLU A 17 -8.88 12.88 10.58
N ALA A 18 -8.53 11.96 11.51
CA ALA A 18 -7.81 12.31 12.74
C ALA A 18 -6.40 12.88 12.48
N GLU A 19 -5.68 12.36 11.50
CA GLU A 19 -4.36 12.88 11.13
C GLU A 19 -4.46 14.22 10.39
N ILE A 20 -5.49 14.47 9.56
CA ILE A 20 -5.76 15.79 8.96
C ILE A 20 -5.97 16.85 10.06
N ALA A 21 -6.77 16.54 11.08
CA ALA A 21 -7.05 17.46 12.18
C ALA A 21 -5.78 17.85 12.99
N ALA A 22 -4.72 17.04 12.93
CA ALA A 22 -3.43 17.30 13.58
C ALA A 22 -2.43 18.07 12.69
N CYS A 23 -2.80 18.43 11.45
CA CYS A 23 -1.92 19.11 10.49
C CYS A 23 -2.43 20.53 10.21
N GLU A 24 -1.53 21.53 10.28
CA GLU A 24 -1.87 22.93 10.01
C GLU A 24 -2.00 23.24 8.50
N ASP A 25 -1.36 22.45 7.64
CA ASP A 25 -1.33 22.62 6.19
C ASP A 25 -2.48 21.92 5.45
N LEU A 26 -3.27 21.09 6.14
CA LEU A 26 -4.37 20.31 5.58
C LEU A 26 -5.73 20.75 6.11
N ALA A 27 -6.76 20.57 5.29
CA ALA A 27 -8.15 20.79 5.68
C ALA A 27 -9.05 19.65 5.17
N LEU A 28 -9.96 19.17 6.00
CA LEU A 28 -11.00 18.25 5.58
C LEU A 28 -12.07 19.03 4.79
N ALA A 29 -12.19 18.77 3.48
CA ALA A 29 -13.25 19.32 2.65
C ALA A 29 -14.59 18.57 2.85
N GLY A 30 -14.50 17.28 3.16
CA GLY A 30 -15.64 16.44 3.46
C GLY A 30 -15.27 14.95 3.49
N ALA A 31 -16.23 14.12 3.91
CA ALA A 31 -16.08 12.67 3.93
C ALA A 31 -17.40 11.98 3.57
N SER A 32 -17.34 10.93 2.76
CA SER A 32 -18.48 10.15 2.33
C SER A 32 -18.18 8.65 2.30
N GLU A 33 -19.20 7.81 2.40
CA GLU A 33 -19.06 6.36 2.24
C GLU A 33 -18.84 5.99 0.76
N TYR A 34 -19.54 6.68 -0.13
CA TYR A 34 -19.51 6.52 -1.58
C TYR A 34 -19.15 7.85 -2.25
N VAL A 35 -18.85 7.81 -3.55
CA VAL A 35 -18.69 9.05 -4.33
C VAL A 35 -20.02 9.78 -4.38
N PRO A 36 -20.12 11.00 -3.86
CA PRO A 36 -21.38 11.75 -3.91
C PRO A 36 -21.70 12.18 -5.35
N GLU A 37 -22.99 12.12 -5.71
CA GLU A 37 -23.50 12.54 -7.02
C GLU A 37 -23.37 14.04 -7.26
N ALA A 38 -23.40 14.84 -6.21
CA ALA A 38 -23.35 16.30 -6.28
C ALA A 38 -21.93 16.88 -6.31
N ASP A 39 -21.83 18.17 -6.63
CA ASP A 39 -20.58 18.94 -6.81
C ASP A 39 -19.71 19.13 -5.55
N SER A 40 -20.08 18.51 -4.43
CA SER A 40 -19.43 18.67 -3.14
C SER A 40 -17.92 18.31 -3.14
N ILE A 41 -17.48 17.34 -3.96
CA ILE A 41 -16.05 17.02 -4.13
C ILE A 41 -15.30 18.12 -4.90
N GLY A 42 -16.00 18.92 -5.72
CA GLY A 42 -15.38 19.95 -6.56
C GLY A 42 -14.61 21.05 -5.81
N ALA A 43 -14.72 21.10 -4.47
CA ALA A 43 -13.93 21.98 -3.63
C ALA A 43 -12.64 21.34 -3.06
N ALA A 44 -12.39 20.05 -3.34
CA ALA A 44 -11.22 19.32 -2.85
C ALA A 44 -10.08 19.37 -3.87
N ASP A 45 -8.86 19.53 -3.36
CA ASP A 45 -7.64 19.44 -4.15
C ASP A 45 -7.21 17.98 -4.34
N VAL A 46 -7.53 17.11 -3.37
CA VAL A 46 -7.18 15.69 -3.36
C VAL A 46 -8.34 14.85 -2.82
N ILE A 47 -8.61 13.72 -3.49
CA ILE A 47 -9.47 12.65 -2.99
C ILE A 47 -8.59 11.57 -2.37
N ILE A 48 -8.89 11.14 -1.15
CA ILE A 48 -8.27 9.94 -0.54
C ILE A 48 -9.33 8.85 -0.41
N ASP A 49 -9.12 7.72 -1.09
CA ASP A 49 -10.04 6.58 -1.09
C ASP A 49 -9.50 5.37 -0.31
N PHE A 50 -10.19 5.06 0.79
CA PHE A 50 -10.05 3.81 1.55
C PHE A 50 -11.42 3.14 1.73
N SER A 51 -12.15 2.98 0.65
CA SER A 51 -13.52 2.49 0.69
C SER A 51 -13.62 0.98 0.35
N HIS A 52 -14.30 0.66 -0.71
CA HIS A 52 -14.56 -0.70 -1.17
C HIS A 52 -14.29 -0.80 -2.68
N PRO A 53 -13.85 -1.96 -3.22
CA PRO A 53 -13.63 -2.15 -4.65
C PRO A 53 -14.76 -1.66 -5.55
N ASN A 54 -16.02 -1.84 -5.13
CA ASN A 54 -17.18 -1.39 -5.90
C ASN A 54 -17.22 0.13 -6.14
N ASN A 55 -16.51 0.93 -5.32
CA ASN A 55 -16.41 2.38 -5.49
C ASN A 55 -15.26 2.80 -6.40
N THR A 56 -14.25 1.95 -6.60
CA THR A 56 -12.99 2.33 -7.23
C THR A 56 -13.17 2.98 -8.60
N CYS A 57 -14.00 2.40 -9.48
CA CYS A 57 -14.21 2.97 -10.80
C CYS A 57 -14.91 4.34 -10.72
N ALA A 58 -15.92 4.50 -9.88
CA ALA A 58 -16.62 5.76 -9.71
C ALA A 58 -15.70 6.86 -9.13
N VAL A 59 -14.83 6.51 -8.18
CA VAL A 59 -13.79 7.44 -7.63
C VAL A 59 -12.81 7.84 -8.73
N CYS A 60 -12.32 6.88 -9.52
CA CYS A 60 -11.42 7.13 -10.64
C CYS A 60 -12.04 8.03 -11.71
N GLU A 61 -13.30 7.77 -12.09
CA GLU A 61 -14.04 8.59 -13.05
C GLU A 61 -14.25 10.01 -12.54
N ARG A 62 -14.55 10.16 -11.25
CA ARG A 62 -14.71 11.46 -10.61
C ARG A 62 -13.40 12.25 -10.63
N ALA A 63 -12.27 11.63 -10.21
CA ALA A 63 -10.96 12.27 -10.24
C ALA A 63 -10.57 12.70 -11.67
N ALA A 64 -10.77 11.81 -12.66
CA ALA A 64 -10.47 12.08 -14.05
C ALA A 64 -11.32 13.21 -14.66
N ARG A 65 -12.61 13.29 -14.28
CA ARG A 65 -13.54 14.32 -14.79
C ARG A 65 -13.15 15.71 -14.32
N ASP A 66 -12.78 15.82 -13.03
CA ASP A 66 -12.53 17.10 -12.38
C ASP A 66 -11.03 17.48 -12.42
N GLY A 67 -10.15 16.57 -12.86
CA GLY A 67 -8.70 16.74 -12.80
C GLY A 67 -8.14 16.70 -11.37
N THR A 68 -8.94 16.22 -10.40
CA THR A 68 -8.60 16.20 -8.97
C THR A 68 -7.61 15.09 -8.68
N ALA A 69 -6.55 15.38 -7.91
CA ALA A 69 -5.58 14.37 -7.50
C ALA A 69 -6.25 13.24 -6.67
N LEU A 70 -5.80 11.99 -6.88
CA LEU A 70 -6.37 10.81 -6.22
C LEU A 70 -5.27 10.02 -5.50
N VAL A 71 -5.53 9.71 -4.23
CA VAL A 71 -4.77 8.73 -3.44
C VAL A 71 -5.67 7.54 -3.20
N LEU A 72 -5.36 6.42 -3.86
CA LEU A 72 -6.19 5.22 -3.87
C LEU A 72 -5.55 4.10 -3.04
N GLY A 73 -6.15 3.82 -1.88
CA GLY A 73 -5.72 2.81 -0.92
C GLY A 73 -6.69 1.64 -0.77
N THR A 74 -7.76 1.61 -1.57
CA THR A 74 -8.67 0.46 -1.61
C THR A 74 -7.94 -0.78 -2.13
N THR A 75 -8.07 -1.90 -1.44
CA THR A 75 -7.42 -3.19 -1.75
C THR A 75 -8.42 -4.20 -2.31
N GLY A 76 -7.93 -5.35 -2.82
CA GLY A 76 -8.79 -6.37 -3.42
C GLY A 76 -9.24 -6.03 -4.85
N LEU A 77 -8.48 -5.21 -5.54
CA LEU A 77 -8.77 -4.75 -6.90
C LEU A 77 -8.41 -5.80 -7.94
N GLY A 78 -9.35 -6.07 -8.86
CA GLY A 78 -9.13 -6.91 -10.04
C GLY A 78 -8.79 -6.08 -11.29
N ASP A 79 -8.70 -6.75 -12.45
CA ASP A 79 -8.23 -6.15 -13.71
C ASP A 79 -9.13 -5.00 -14.21
N ALA A 80 -10.45 -5.11 -14.05
CA ALA A 80 -11.37 -4.03 -14.40
C ALA A 80 -11.06 -2.74 -13.61
N HIS A 81 -10.76 -2.87 -12.32
CA HIS A 81 -10.39 -1.72 -11.49
C HIS A 81 -9.04 -1.13 -11.93
N ARG A 82 -8.05 -1.97 -12.25
CA ARG A 82 -6.75 -1.51 -12.78
C ARG A 82 -6.92 -0.68 -14.06
N GLN A 83 -7.82 -1.09 -14.95
CA GLN A 83 -8.14 -0.31 -16.15
C GLN A 83 -8.78 1.05 -15.81
N CYS A 84 -9.67 1.12 -14.80
CA CYS A 84 -10.22 2.39 -14.33
C CYS A 84 -9.12 3.32 -13.80
N ILE A 85 -8.17 2.79 -13.01
CA ILE A 85 -7.02 3.53 -12.48
C ILE A 85 -6.15 4.09 -13.61
N VAL A 86 -5.79 3.25 -14.59
CA VAL A 86 -4.96 3.67 -15.74
C VAL A 86 -5.65 4.77 -16.56
N ARG A 87 -6.97 4.65 -16.79
CA ARG A 87 -7.73 5.70 -17.49
C ARG A 87 -7.77 7.01 -16.69
N ALA A 88 -7.96 6.93 -15.37
CA ALA A 88 -7.96 8.12 -14.51
C ALA A 88 -6.60 8.82 -14.53
N ALA A 89 -5.51 8.07 -14.49
CA ALA A 89 -4.15 8.58 -14.52
C ALA A 89 -3.78 9.33 -15.81
N GLN A 90 -4.54 9.16 -16.88
CA GLN A 90 -4.37 9.96 -18.11
C GLN A 90 -4.87 11.41 -17.95
N LYS A 91 -5.70 11.70 -16.95
CA LYS A 91 -6.37 12.99 -16.75
C LYS A 91 -6.15 13.62 -15.39
N ALA A 92 -5.72 12.84 -14.41
CA ALA A 92 -5.48 13.28 -13.04
C ALA A 92 -4.22 12.61 -12.47
N PRO A 93 -3.53 13.23 -11.49
CA PRO A 93 -2.48 12.54 -10.73
C PRO A 93 -3.10 11.47 -9.83
N VAL A 94 -2.70 10.22 -9.99
CA VAL A 94 -3.20 9.09 -9.20
C VAL A 94 -2.04 8.41 -8.49
N VAL A 95 -2.02 8.46 -7.17
CA VAL A 95 -1.12 7.62 -6.36
C VAL A 95 -1.89 6.38 -5.93
N HIS A 96 -1.47 5.21 -6.41
CA HIS A 96 -2.06 3.93 -6.07
C HIS A 96 -1.08 3.04 -5.32
N SER A 97 -1.49 2.54 -4.16
CA SER A 97 -0.71 1.56 -3.38
C SER A 97 -1.62 0.65 -2.56
N ALA A 98 -1.24 -0.61 -2.45
CA ALA A 98 -1.86 -1.55 -1.51
C ALA A 98 -1.43 -1.29 -0.05
N ASN A 99 -0.36 -0.51 0.16
CA ASN A 99 0.14 -0.16 1.49
C ASN A 99 0.78 1.23 1.47
N PHE A 100 0.31 2.13 2.32
CA PHE A 100 0.80 3.52 2.43
C PHE A 100 1.84 3.71 3.55
N SER A 101 2.32 2.66 4.21
CA SER A 101 3.39 2.79 5.20
C SER A 101 4.70 3.19 4.52
N THR A 102 5.29 4.31 4.94
CA THR A 102 6.65 4.71 4.54
C THR A 102 7.67 3.61 4.83
N GLY A 103 7.57 2.96 6.00
CA GLY A 103 8.47 1.86 6.37
C GLY A 103 8.35 0.65 5.43
N ILE A 104 7.14 0.31 4.98
CA ILE A 104 6.94 -0.76 3.99
C ILE A 104 7.49 -0.36 2.62
N ALA A 105 7.32 0.88 2.19
CA ALA A 105 7.90 1.34 0.92
C ALA A 105 9.45 1.30 0.93
N ILE A 106 10.08 1.66 2.07
CA ILE A 106 11.53 1.50 2.26
C ILE A 106 11.89 0.01 2.22
N PHE A 107 11.12 -0.84 2.90
CA PHE A 107 11.34 -2.28 2.92
C PHE A 107 11.30 -2.89 1.50
N GLU A 108 10.30 -2.55 0.70
CA GLU A 108 10.20 -2.97 -0.72
C GLU A 108 11.45 -2.58 -1.51
N ARG A 109 11.93 -1.34 -1.34
CA ARG A 109 13.12 -0.87 -2.03
C ARG A 109 14.38 -1.64 -1.62
N LEU A 110 14.56 -1.89 -0.33
CA LEU A 110 15.67 -2.71 0.17
C LEU A 110 15.63 -4.13 -0.40
N LEU A 111 14.44 -4.75 -0.47
CA LEU A 111 14.28 -6.06 -1.09
C LEU A 111 14.58 -6.05 -2.60
N ALA A 112 14.21 -4.98 -3.29
CA ALA A 112 14.53 -4.83 -4.71
C ALA A 112 16.04 -4.76 -4.95
N GLU A 113 16.80 -4.05 -4.11
CA GLU A 113 18.26 -4.02 -4.15
C GLU A 113 18.90 -5.41 -3.85
N MET A 114 18.25 -6.19 -2.96
CA MET A 114 18.72 -7.54 -2.61
C MET A 114 18.53 -8.59 -3.72
N ARG A 115 17.74 -8.31 -4.77
CA ARG A 115 17.45 -9.30 -5.85
C ARG A 115 18.71 -9.90 -6.47
N GLY A 116 19.69 -9.04 -6.79
CA GLY A 116 20.91 -9.47 -7.46
C GLY A 116 21.76 -10.46 -6.67
N VAL A 117 21.63 -10.48 -5.36
CA VAL A 117 22.36 -11.36 -4.43
C VAL A 117 21.48 -12.37 -3.71
N SER A 118 20.16 -12.36 -3.97
CA SER A 118 19.18 -13.21 -3.30
C SER A 118 19.44 -14.71 -3.47
N HIS A 119 20.14 -15.10 -4.55
CA HIS A 119 20.52 -16.47 -4.83
C HIS A 119 21.58 -17.04 -3.86
N LEU A 120 22.25 -16.17 -3.08
CA LEU A 120 23.23 -16.56 -2.06
C LEU A 120 22.56 -16.97 -0.73
N PHE A 121 21.23 -16.78 -0.61
CA PHE A 121 20.51 -16.93 0.65
C PHE A 121 19.27 -17.83 0.49
N ASP A 122 18.99 -18.56 1.54
CA ASP A 122 17.67 -19.10 1.77
C ASP A 122 16.75 -17.99 2.29
N ILE A 123 15.55 -17.87 1.73
CA ILE A 123 14.65 -16.76 2.06
C ILE A 123 13.40 -17.28 2.78
N GLU A 124 13.10 -16.65 3.92
CA GLU A 124 11.86 -16.91 4.67
C GLU A 124 11.12 -15.59 4.92
N VAL A 125 9.83 -15.57 4.66
CA VAL A 125 8.95 -14.44 4.92
C VAL A 125 8.01 -14.80 6.07
N VAL A 126 8.01 -14.00 7.12
CA VAL A 126 7.15 -14.19 8.29
C VAL A 126 6.28 -12.97 8.46
N GLU A 127 4.96 -13.16 8.59
CA GLU A 127 4.03 -12.08 8.88
C GLU A 127 3.09 -12.42 10.03
N ALA A 128 2.76 -11.44 10.85
CA ALA A 128 1.85 -11.60 11.96
C ALA A 128 0.77 -10.51 11.96
N HIS A 129 -0.48 -10.91 12.17
CA HIS A 129 -1.62 -10.02 12.29
C HIS A 129 -2.62 -10.49 13.37
N HIS A 130 -3.56 -9.62 13.69
CA HIS A 130 -4.63 -9.91 14.64
C HIS A 130 -5.47 -11.12 14.21
N ARG A 131 -6.11 -11.78 15.20
CA ARG A 131 -6.91 -13.01 15.01
C ARG A 131 -8.06 -12.90 13.99
N TYR A 132 -8.54 -11.69 13.71
CA TYR A 132 -9.67 -11.44 12.81
C TYR A 132 -9.26 -11.22 11.34
N LYS A 133 -7.96 -11.25 11.01
CA LYS A 133 -7.50 -11.12 9.63
C LYS A 133 -7.72 -12.43 8.89
N GLN A 134 -8.49 -12.37 7.80
CA GLN A 134 -8.93 -13.56 7.06
C GLN A 134 -7.94 -14.00 5.98
N ASP A 135 -7.35 -13.02 5.27
CA ASP A 135 -6.38 -13.31 4.22
C ASP A 135 -5.02 -13.74 4.79
N ALA A 136 -4.46 -14.81 4.22
CA ALA A 136 -3.11 -15.30 4.49
C ALA A 136 -2.51 -15.85 3.16
N PRO A 137 -1.30 -15.44 2.77
CA PRO A 137 -0.53 -14.35 3.35
C PRO A 137 -1.18 -12.99 3.13
N SER A 138 -0.80 -12.01 3.97
CA SER A 138 -1.31 -10.64 3.91
C SER A 138 -0.98 -9.96 2.58
N GLY A 139 -1.72 -8.90 2.21
CA GLY A 139 -1.41 -8.08 1.04
C GLY A 139 0.01 -7.52 1.08
N THR A 140 0.49 -7.11 2.26
CA THR A 140 1.87 -6.62 2.45
C THR A 140 2.89 -7.74 2.25
N ALA A 141 2.65 -8.96 2.75
CA ALA A 141 3.55 -10.07 2.50
C ALA A 141 3.66 -10.40 1.00
N LYS A 142 2.54 -10.36 0.27
CA LYS A 142 2.54 -10.52 -1.20
C LYS A 142 3.33 -9.42 -1.91
N LEU A 143 3.21 -8.17 -1.42
CA LEU A 143 3.98 -7.03 -1.92
C LEU A 143 5.49 -7.24 -1.73
N LEU A 144 5.91 -7.66 -0.54
CA LEU A 144 7.32 -7.95 -0.24
C LEU A 144 7.86 -9.14 -1.03
N LEU A 145 7.05 -10.19 -1.22
CA LEU A 145 7.39 -11.33 -2.09
C LEU A 145 7.61 -10.89 -3.54
N ALA A 146 6.73 -10.04 -4.08
CA ALA A 146 6.90 -9.48 -5.41
C ALA A 146 8.11 -8.54 -5.51
N ALA A 147 8.48 -7.88 -4.41
CA ALA A 147 9.67 -7.03 -4.37
C ALA A 147 10.97 -7.84 -4.47
N ILE A 148 11.07 -9.01 -3.84
CA ILE A 148 12.30 -9.84 -3.88
C ILE A 148 12.34 -10.79 -5.08
N ASP A 149 11.20 -11.28 -5.54
CA ASP A 149 11.09 -12.25 -6.64
C ASP A 149 9.88 -11.91 -7.52
N PRO A 150 10.00 -10.86 -8.38
CA PRO A 150 8.89 -10.35 -9.20
C PRO A 150 8.43 -11.32 -10.28
N GLU A 151 9.33 -12.14 -10.82
CA GLU A 151 9.03 -13.12 -11.87
C GLU A 151 8.49 -14.44 -11.30
N ASN A 152 8.41 -14.54 -9.95
CA ASN A 152 7.95 -15.74 -9.24
C ASN A 152 8.72 -17.01 -9.65
N GLU A 153 10.03 -16.89 -9.75
CA GLU A 153 10.94 -17.99 -10.18
C GLU A 153 11.12 -19.04 -9.10
N ARG A 154 10.97 -18.66 -7.82
CA ARG A 154 11.14 -19.55 -6.67
C ARG A 154 9.76 -20.01 -6.16
N GLU A 155 9.61 -21.31 -5.91
CA GLU A 155 8.37 -21.85 -5.34
C GLU A 155 8.06 -21.20 -3.98
N ARG A 156 6.78 -21.02 -3.67
CA ARG A 156 6.31 -20.49 -2.38
C ARG A 156 5.82 -21.63 -1.50
N ILE A 157 6.51 -21.92 -0.40
CA ILE A 157 6.10 -22.94 0.58
C ILE A 157 5.37 -22.25 1.75
N TYR A 158 4.08 -22.49 1.85
CA TYR A 158 3.21 -21.91 2.87
C TYR A 158 3.16 -22.80 4.11
N GLY A 159 3.94 -22.42 5.13
CA GLY A 159 4.05 -23.20 6.36
C GLY A 159 4.82 -24.51 6.15
N ARG A 160 6.07 -24.55 6.60
CA ARG A 160 6.89 -25.75 6.51
C ARG A 160 6.51 -26.75 7.60
N GLY A 161 6.23 -28.01 7.22
CA GLY A 161 5.91 -29.08 8.14
C GLY A 161 6.39 -30.43 7.63
N GLY A 162 6.49 -31.44 8.52
CA GLY A 162 6.92 -32.78 8.17
C GLY A 162 8.45 -32.93 8.01
N MET A 163 8.87 -33.93 7.27
CA MET A 163 10.29 -34.24 6.97
C MET A 163 10.56 -33.98 5.49
N GLY A 164 11.62 -33.23 5.19
CA GLY A 164 12.05 -32.95 3.82
C GLY A 164 13.25 -32.01 3.81
N ALA A 165 14.10 -32.16 2.80
CA ALA A 165 15.19 -31.23 2.56
C ALA A 165 14.63 -29.91 2.02
N ARG A 166 15.29 -28.80 2.35
CA ARG A 166 15.04 -27.50 1.72
C ARG A 166 15.60 -27.50 0.30
N GLY A 167 14.85 -26.92 -0.63
CA GLY A 167 15.28 -26.58 -1.99
C GLY A 167 15.49 -25.09 -2.16
N ASN A 168 15.31 -24.58 -3.39
CA ASN A 168 15.42 -23.15 -3.71
C ASN A 168 14.05 -22.41 -3.63
N GLU A 169 13.25 -22.77 -2.64
CA GLU A 169 11.95 -22.12 -2.40
C GLU A 169 12.08 -20.89 -1.50
N ILE A 170 11.00 -20.05 -1.45
CA ILE A 170 10.79 -19.04 -0.42
C ILE A 170 9.72 -19.56 0.56
N GLY A 171 10.10 -19.73 1.84
CA GLY A 171 9.13 -20.06 2.88
C GLY A 171 8.25 -18.84 3.21
N VAL A 172 6.95 -19.09 3.46
CA VAL A 172 5.98 -18.04 3.80
C VAL A 172 5.14 -18.45 5.00
N HIS A 173 5.24 -17.71 6.08
CA HIS A 173 4.62 -18.05 7.36
C HIS A 173 3.68 -16.95 7.81
N SER A 174 2.42 -17.31 8.05
CA SER A 174 1.37 -16.37 8.48
C SER A 174 0.93 -16.67 9.90
N ILE A 175 1.18 -15.75 10.81
CA ILE A 175 0.79 -15.83 12.23
C ILE A 175 -0.49 -15.03 12.44
N ARG A 176 -1.48 -15.60 13.15
CA ARG A 176 -2.74 -14.94 13.52
C ARG A 176 -2.95 -15.05 15.01
N GLY A 177 -3.03 -13.90 15.71
CA GLY A 177 -3.22 -13.90 17.16
C GLY A 177 -3.40 -12.52 17.75
N GLY A 178 -4.02 -12.44 18.89
CA GLY A 178 -4.18 -11.20 19.65
C GLY A 178 -4.74 -10.04 18.84
N THR A 179 -4.12 -8.89 19.02
CA THR A 179 -4.48 -7.60 18.40
C THR A 179 -3.35 -7.01 17.56
N VAL A 180 -2.38 -7.84 17.12
CA VAL A 180 -1.22 -7.39 16.32
C VAL A 180 -1.68 -6.61 15.10
N ALA A 181 -1.21 -5.38 14.96
CA ALA A 181 -1.64 -4.49 13.87
C ALA A 181 -1.08 -4.91 12.52
N GLY A 182 0.16 -5.44 12.51
CA GLY A 182 0.86 -6.00 11.36
C GLY A 182 2.37 -5.98 11.57
N GLU A 183 2.98 -7.14 11.50
CA GLU A 183 4.44 -7.32 11.53
C GLU A 183 4.86 -8.11 10.30
N HIS A 184 6.01 -7.78 9.75
CA HIS A 184 6.56 -8.44 8.58
C HIS A 184 8.07 -8.52 8.74
N SER A 185 8.63 -9.73 8.55
CA SER A 185 10.07 -9.98 8.50
C SER A 185 10.40 -10.73 7.22
N VAL A 186 11.50 -10.37 6.60
CA VAL A 186 12.16 -11.17 5.55
C VAL A 186 13.55 -11.51 6.05
N LEU A 187 13.80 -12.81 6.16
CA LEU A 187 15.09 -13.36 6.60
C LEU A 187 15.84 -13.88 5.37
N PHE A 188 17.08 -13.49 5.27
CA PHE A 188 18.08 -14.00 4.32
C PHE A 188 19.08 -14.83 5.12
N LEU A 189 19.01 -16.15 4.96
CA LEU A 189 19.76 -17.12 5.73
C LEU A 189 20.92 -17.61 4.85
N GLY A 190 22.12 -17.15 5.14
CA GLY A 190 23.35 -17.55 4.50
C GLY A 190 24.09 -18.60 5.32
N GLU A 191 25.28 -19.01 4.84
CA GLU A 191 26.19 -19.86 5.60
C GLU A 191 26.83 -19.01 6.71
N ASP A 192 26.60 -19.42 7.97
CA ASP A 192 27.09 -18.75 9.19
C ASP A 192 26.58 -17.29 9.40
N GLU A 193 25.60 -16.82 8.63
CA GLU A 193 25.03 -15.47 8.80
C GLU A 193 23.52 -15.43 8.58
N VAL A 194 22.86 -14.44 9.18
CA VAL A 194 21.45 -14.11 8.96
C VAL A 194 21.32 -12.59 8.81
N LEU A 195 20.72 -12.17 7.71
CA LEU A 195 20.23 -10.80 7.55
C LEU A 195 18.72 -10.80 7.68
N GLU A 196 18.18 -10.01 8.62
CA GLU A 196 16.74 -9.81 8.78
C GLU A 196 16.38 -8.35 8.51
N ILE A 197 15.35 -8.13 7.68
CA ILE A 197 14.70 -6.85 7.56
C ILE A 197 13.29 -7.00 8.16
N ARG A 198 12.96 -6.17 9.15
CA ARG A 198 11.71 -6.24 9.89
C ARG A 198 10.98 -4.91 9.96
N HIS A 199 9.67 -4.96 9.80
CA HIS A 199 8.76 -3.85 10.01
C HIS A 199 7.65 -4.26 10.99
N SER A 200 7.37 -3.40 11.98
CA SER A 200 6.29 -3.57 12.95
C SER A 200 5.41 -2.32 12.97
N ALA A 201 4.12 -2.49 12.73
CA ALA A 201 3.13 -1.42 12.79
C ALA A 201 2.54 -1.33 14.21
N ALA A 202 2.74 -0.22 14.90
CA ALA A 202 2.12 0.02 16.20
C ALA A 202 0.63 0.35 16.08
N SER A 203 0.22 1.00 14.98
CA SER A 203 -1.18 1.37 14.73
C SER A 203 -1.42 1.66 13.25
N ARG A 204 -2.72 1.84 12.86
CA ARG A 204 -3.09 2.25 11.50
C ARG A 204 -2.72 3.69 11.14
N ARG A 205 -2.31 4.51 12.11
CA ARG A 205 -1.87 5.90 11.87
C ARG A 205 -0.72 5.98 10.87
N ILE A 206 0.16 4.99 10.82
CA ILE A 206 1.27 4.96 9.84
C ILE A 206 0.77 4.97 8.39
N PHE A 207 -0.34 4.27 8.10
CA PHE A 207 -0.93 4.25 6.75
C PHE A 207 -1.64 5.57 6.43
N ALA A 208 -2.34 6.15 7.43
CA ALA A 208 -2.97 7.46 7.28
C ALA A 208 -1.93 8.56 6.99
N ARG A 209 -0.84 8.59 7.75
CA ARG A 209 0.27 9.54 7.53
C ARG A 209 0.90 9.38 6.15
N GLY A 210 1.14 8.15 5.71
CA GLY A 210 1.66 7.89 4.37
C GLY A 210 0.69 8.32 3.27
N ALA A 211 -0.62 8.12 3.46
CA ALA A 211 -1.63 8.62 2.53
C ALA A 211 -1.66 10.16 2.47
N LEU A 212 -1.46 10.85 3.59
CA LEU A 212 -1.33 12.32 3.61
C LEU A 212 -0.03 12.79 2.93
N THR A 213 1.07 12.05 3.07
CA THR A 213 2.31 12.32 2.31
C THR A 213 2.06 12.16 0.82
N ALA A 214 1.35 11.09 0.41
CA ALA A 214 0.96 10.87 -0.97
C ALA A 214 0.01 11.97 -1.49
N ALA A 215 -0.90 12.48 -0.66
CA ALA A 215 -1.79 13.57 -1.02
C ALA A 215 -1.03 14.88 -1.31
N ARG A 216 -0.06 15.23 -0.45
CA ARG A 216 0.81 16.41 -0.68
C ARG A 216 1.62 16.28 -1.96
N PHE A 217 2.14 15.09 -2.23
CA PHE A 217 2.86 14.80 -3.47
C PHE A 217 1.94 14.92 -4.68
N ALA A 218 0.77 14.28 -4.66
CA ALA A 218 -0.15 14.22 -5.80
C ALA A 218 -0.71 15.60 -6.18
N ALA A 219 -0.96 16.48 -5.22
CA ALA A 219 -1.50 17.82 -5.44
C ALA A 219 -0.62 18.71 -6.33
N GLY A 220 0.69 18.42 -6.42
CA GLY A 220 1.64 19.18 -7.24
C GLY A 220 2.08 18.48 -8.52
N LYS A 221 1.47 17.33 -8.87
CA LYS A 221 1.90 16.51 -10.02
C LYS A 221 1.02 16.66 -11.24
N ALA A 222 1.61 16.43 -12.40
CA ALA A 222 0.89 16.25 -13.66
C ALA A 222 0.05 14.95 -13.64
N PRO A 223 -0.95 14.80 -14.53
CA PRO A 223 -1.61 13.53 -14.73
C PRO A 223 -0.62 12.38 -14.91
N GLY A 224 -0.83 11.29 -14.21
CA GLY A 224 0.07 10.14 -14.20
C GLY A 224 -0.30 9.13 -13.12
N LEU A 225 0.19 7.91 -13.27
CA LEU A 225 0.09 6.88 -12.25
C LEU A 225 1.39 6.81 -11.46
N TYR A 226 1.29 7.02 -10.17
CA TYR A 226 2.40 7.08 -9.23
C TYR A 226 2.27 6.01 -8.15
N SER A 227 3.40 5.53 -7.65
CA SER A 227 3.53 4.59 -6.56
C SER A 227 4.02 5.30 -5.28
N MET A 228 4.06 4.57 -4.15
CA MET A 228 4.72 5.07 -2.93
C MET A 228 6.25 5.23 -3.11
N GLN A 229 6.87 4.52 -4.06
CA GLN A 229 8.27 4.74 -4.42
C GLN A 229 8.45 6.13 -5.04
N ASP A 230 7.55 6.53 -5.96
CA ASP A 230 7.58 7.85 -6.58
C ASP A 230 7.33 8.96 -5.55
N VAL A 231 6.43 8.72 -4.59
CA VAL A 231 6.13 9.67 -3.50
C VAL A 231 7.35 9.96 -2.62
N LEU A 232 8.15 8.94 -2.31
CA LEU A 232 9.25 9.06 -1.36
C LEU A 232 10.59 9.44 -2.00
N TRP A 233 10.81 9.08 -3.25
CA TRP A 233 12.10 9.34 -3.92
C TRP A 233 11.99 10.24 -5.17
N GLY A 234 10.82 10.84 -5.38
CA GLY A 234 10.59 11.72 -6.52
C GLY A 234 10.56 11.00 -7.84
N GLY A 235 9.54 10.63 -8.45
CA GLY A 235 9.38 9.81 -9.66
C GLY A 235 10.51 9.85 -10.71
N LYS A 236 10.31 9.20 -11.85
CA LYS A 236 11.35 8.99 -12.89
C LYS A 236 12.03 10.25 -13.47
N ASP A 237 11.68 11.43 -12.98
CA ASP A 237 12.20 12.74 -13.44
C ASP A 237 13.03 13.47 -12.35
N ALA A 238 13.52 12.77 -11.32
CA ALA A 238 14.40 13.32 -10.30
C ALA A 238 15.80 12.70 -10.38
#